data_d736ff7926ff3d3cbdbd4cada7e61c8c
#
_entry.id   d736ff7926ff3d3cbdbd4cada7e61c8c
#
_cell.length_a   1.000
_cell.length_b   1.000
_cell.length_c   1.000
_cell.angle_alpha   90.00
_cell.angle_beta   90.00
_cell.angle_gamma   90.00
#
_symmetry.space_group_name_H-M   'P 1'
#
loop_
_entity.id
_entity.type
_entity.pdbx_description
1 polymer ?
#
loop_
_entity_poly.entity_id
_entity_poly.type
_entity_poly.pdbx_seq_one_letter_code
_entity_poly.pdbx_strand_id
1 'polypeptide(L)'
;MIALDTNLLVYAHREGAPEHDRARAAVLKALDDPRGWGICVPTVAEFWSIVTHPKMPGGPSSANVVTHFFHYLITEGHGNLWTPGAGFGQRLMRWAASLKIRGKGIFDLQIALIAFEHGAQEVWTHDRHFVSVPGVKVRDPLE
;
A
#
# COMPACT_ATOMS: atom_id res chain seq x y z
N MET A 1 1.38 -7.84 -11.57
CA MET A 1 1.42 -7.85 -10.09
C MET A 1 0.47 -6.80 -9.53
N ILE A 2 0.10 -6.99 -8.28
CA ILE A 2 -0.82 -6.12 -7.54
C ILE A 2 -0.03 -5.38 -6.48
N ALA A 3 -0.21 -4.06 -6.36
CA ALA A 3 0.30 -3.29 -5.23
C ALA A 3 -0.81 -3.14 -4.19
N LEU A 4 -0.50 -3.35 -2.91
CA LEU A 4 -1.44 -3.13 -1.82
C LEU A 4 -1.17 -1.76 -1.18
N ASP A 5 -2.22 -0.96 -1.08
CA ASP A 5 -2.15 0.35 -0.43
C ASP A 5 -2.27 0.21 1.10
N THR A 6 -1.83 1.24 1.79
CA THR A 6 -1.74 1.30 3.25
C THR A 6 -3.05 1.00 3.94
N ASN A 7 -4.16 1.59 3.48
CA ASN A 7 -5.44 1.45 4.17
C ASN A 7 -5.93 -0.01 4.23
N LEU A 8 -5.76 -0.78 3.16
CA LEU A 8 -6.12 -2.19 3.16
C LEU A 8 -5.32 -2.99 4.19
N LEU A 9 -4.02 -2.70 4.29
CA LEU A 9 -3.16 -3.37 5.26
C LEU A 9 -3.52 -2.98 6.69
N VAL A 10 -3.82 -1.71 6.94
CA VAL A 10 -4.27 -1.23 8.26
C VAL A 10 -5.55 -1.93 8.67
N TYR A 11 -6.56 -1.97 7.80
CA TYR A 11 -7.82 -2.66 8.09
C TYR A 11 -7.63 -4.17 8.29
N ALA A 12 -6.80 -4.80 7.48
CA ALA A 12 -6.49 -6.22 7.60
C ALA A 12 -5.76 -6.55 8.91
N HIS A 13 -5.01 -5.61 9.44
CA HIS A 13 -4.25 -5.75 10.70
C HIS A 13 -5.11 -5.45 11.94
N ARG A 14 -6.00 -4.47 11.87
CA ARG A 14 -6.78 -3.95 13.01
C ARG A 14 -8.14 -4.64 13.10
N GLU A 15 -8.28 -5.58 14.02
CA GLU A 15 -9.52 -6.36 14.21
C GLU A 15 -10.74 -5.49 14.55
N GLY A 16 -10.54 -4.34 15.20
CA GLY A 16 -11.61 -3.42 15.56
C GLY A 16 -12.13 -2.56 14.40
N ALA A 17 -11.49 -2.57 13.24
CA ALA A 17 -11.95 -1.80 12.09
C ALA A 17 -13.20 -2.45 11.47
N PRO A 18 -14.24 -1.65 11.11
CA PRO A 18 -15.42 -2.19 10.43
C PRO A 18 -15.10 -2.95 9.13
N GLU A 19 -14.04 -2.55 8.44
CA GLU A 19 -13.57 -3.11 7.18
C GLU A 19 -12.70 -4.37 7.36
N HIS A 20 -12.39 -4.74 8.60
CA HIS A 20 -11.36 -5.76 8.89
C HIS A 20 -11.56 -7.06 8.12
N ASP A 21 -12.72 -7.68 8.21
CA ASP A 21 -12.94 -9.00 7.59
C ASP A 21 -12.83 -8.94 6.07
N ARG A 22 -13.38 -7.90 5.46
CA ARG A 22 -13.31 -7.70 4.00
C ARG A 22 -11.88 -7.39 3.55
N ALA A 23 -11.18 -6.54 4.28
CA ALA A 23 -9.79 -6.21 3.97
C ALA A 23 -8.86 -7.41 4.13
N ARG A 24 -9.06 -8.19 5.20
CA ARG A 24 -8.30 -9.43 5.40
C ARG A 24 -8.52 -10.40 4.26
N ALA A 25 -9.76 -10.60 3.84
CA ALA A 25 -10.09 -11.45 2.70
C ALA A 25 -9.44 -10.95 1.40
N ALA A 26 -9.46 -9.63 1.17
CA ALA A 26 -8.83 -9.02 0.01
C ALA A 26 -7.31 -9.22 0.00
N VAL A 27 -6.64 -9.03 1.14
CA VAL A 27 -5.20 -9.27 1.27
C VAL A 27 -4.88 -10.75 1.00
N LEU A 28 -5.60 -11.68 1.61
CA LEU A 28 -5.40 -13.11 1.37
C LEU A 28 -5.57 -13.46 -0.11
N LYS A 29 -6.56 -12.87 -0.77
CA LYS A 29 -6.76 -13.05 -2.21
C LYS A 29 -5.58 -12.54 -3.03
N ALA A 30 -4.99 -11.41 -2.64
CA ALA A 30 -3.79 -10.89 -3.31
C ALA A 30 -2.58 -11.82 -3.14
N LEU A 31 -2.43 -12.42 -1.94
CA LEU A 31 -1.34 -13.36 -1.67
C LEU A 31 -1.39 -14.58 -2.60
N ASP A 32 -2.59 -15.02 -2.97
CA ASP A 32 -2.80 -16.18 -3.84
C ASP A 32 -2.88 -15.82 -5.33
N ASP A 33 -2.78 -14.55 -5.68
CA ASP A 33 -2.88 -14.14 -7.09
C ASP A 33 -1.65 -14.59 -7.89
N PRO A 34 -1.83 -15.33 -8.98
CA PRO A 34 -0.71 -15.85 -9.77
C PRO A 34 0.15 -14.76 -10.41
N ARG A 35 -0.35 -13.53 -10.53
CA ARG A 35 0.43 -12.40 -11.03
C ARG A 35 1.49 -11.92 -10.03
N GLY A 36 1.36 -12.31 -8.78
CA GLY A 36 2.19 -11.82 -7.69
C GLY A 36 1.72 -10.46 -7.17
N TRP A 37 2.29 -10.05 -6.05
CA TRP A 37 1.91 -8.82 -5.36
C TRP A 37 3.10 -8.21 -4.63
N GLY A 38 2.94 -6.98 -4.19
CA GLY A 38 3.97 -6.28 -3.44
C GLY A 38 3.47 -5.09 -2.67
N ILE A 39 4.36 -4.56 -1.86
CA ILE A 39 4.19 -3.39 -1.00
C ILE A 39 5.34 -2.43 -1.28
N CYS A 40 5.04 -1.15 -1.40
CA CYS A 40 6.06 -0.11 -1.53
C CYS A 40 6.63 0.26 -0.16
N VAL A 41 7.91 0.58 -0.07
CA VAL A 41 8.55 1.01 1.19
C VAL A 41 7.80 2.19 1.84
N PRO A 42 7.34 3.22 1.11
CA PRO A 42 6.52 4.28 1.72
C PRO A 42 5.26 3.76 2.41
N THR A 43 4.65 2.70 1.90
CA THR A 43 3.49 2.05 2.54
C THR A 43 3.85 1.48 3.90
N VAL A 44 5.03 0.89 4.05
CA VAL A 44 5.51 0.40 5.35
C VAL A 44 5.62 1.54 6.36
N ALA A 45 6.21 2.66 5.95
CA ALA A 45 6.38 3.83 6.83
C ALA A 45 5.04 4.44 7.22
N GLU A 46 4.11 4.57 6.30
CA GLU A 46 2.78 5.11 6.55
C GLU A 46 1.98 4.18 7.47
N PHE A 47 2.00 2.88 7.20
CA PHE A 47 1.36 1.88 8.07
C PHE A 47 1.90 1.96 9.49
N TRP A 48 3.23 2.00 9.64
CA TRP A 48 3.89 2.13 10.94
C TRP A 48 3.39 3.38 11.68
N SER A 49 3.39 4.52 11.02
CA SER A 49 2.92 5.79 11.59
C SER A 49 1.48 5.71 12.10
N ILE A 50 0.61 5.03 11.38
CA ILE A 50 -0.81 4.92 11.72
C ILE A 50 -1.03 3.97 12.91
N VAL A 51 -0.56 2.74 12.80
CA VAL A 51 -0.93 1.69 13.78
C VAL A 51 -0.18 1.79 15.10
N THR A 52 0.98 2.45 15.13
CA THR A 52 1.73 2.69 16.36
C THR A 52 1.39 4.03 17.01
N HIS A 53 0.51 4.83 16.38
CA HIS A 53 0.14 6.14 16.92
C HIS A 53 -0.51 5.98 18.30
N PRO A 54 -0.11 6.79 19.32
CA PRO A 54 -0.68 6.68 20.67
C PRO A 54 -2.20 6.81 20.75
N LYS A 55 -2.81 7.51 19.79
CA LYS A 55 -4.26 7.71 19.69
C LYS A 55 -4.98 6.70 18.80
N MET A 56 -4.30 5.65 18.36
CA MET A 56 -4.94 4.62 17.54
C MET A 56 -6.12 4.01 18.30
N PRO A 57 -7.34 3.98 17.72
CA PRO A 57 -8.50 3.35 18.38
C PRO A 57 -8.20 1.88 18.72
N GLY A 58 -8.52 1.49 19.95
CA GLY A 58 -8.18 0.15 20.46
C GLY A 58 -6.75 0.02 21.00
N GLY A 59 -6.00 1.11 21.01
CA GLY A 59 -4.60 1.16 21.44
C GLY A 59 -3.60 0.91 20.32
N PRO A 60 -2.37 1.41 20.44
CA PRO A 60 -1.34 1.25 19.41
C PRO A 60 -0.82 -0.17 19.32
N SER A 61 -0.46 -0.59 18.11
CA SER A 61 0.32 -1.81 17.90
C SER A 61 1.76 -1.57 18.34
N SER A 62 2.40 -2.58 18.93
CA SER A 62 3.82 -2.52 19.28
C SER A 62 4.70 -2.65 18.04
N ALA A 63 5.95 -2.19 18.13
CA ALA A 63 6.93 -2.35 17.07
C ALA A 63 7.11 -3.83 16.67
N ASN A 64 7.16 -4.74 17.65
CA ASN A 64 7.30 -6.17 17.39
C ASN A 64 6.11 -6.73 16.61
N VAL A 65 4.89 -6.33 16.95
CA VAL A 65 3.67 -6.76 16.24
C VAL A 65 3.69 -6.28 14.79
N VAL A 66 4.06 -5.03 14.54
CA VAL A 66 4.16 -4.48 13.18
C VAL A 66 5.22 -5.20 12.37
N THR A 67 6.40 -5.39 12.92
CA THR A 67 7.51 -6.10 12.27
C THR A 67 7.11 -7.53 11.92
N HIS A 68 6.44 -8.22 12.83
CA HIS A 68 5.96 -9.59 12.62
C HIS A 68 4.91 -9.65 11.49
N PHE A 69 4.00 -8.69 11.46
CA PHE A 69 2.97 -8.60 10.40
C PHE A 69 3.61 -8.51 9.00
N PHE A 70 4.56 -7.60 8.80
CA PHE A 70 5.23 -7.47 7.50
C PHE A 70 6.13 -8.66 7.19
N HIS A 71 6.81 -9.21 8.18
CA HIS A 71 7.63 -10.41 7.99
C HIS A 71 6.77 -11.58 7.49
N TYR A 72 5.60 -11.79 8.07
CA TYR A 72 4.65 -12.79 7.61
C TYR A 72 4.24 -12.56 6.14
N LEU A 73 3.83 -11.35 5.80
CA LEU A 73 3.39 -11.02 4.45
C LEU A 73 4.49 -11.26 3.40
N ILE A 74 5.71 -10.89 3.71
CA ILE A 74 6.83 -10.99 2.77
C ILE A 74 7.37 -12.42 2.70
N THR A 75 7.53 -13.10 3.84
CA THR A 75 8.12 -14.44 3.90
C THR A 75 7.09 -15.51 3.56
N GLU A 76 5.99 -15.58 4.31
CA GLU A 76 4.96 -16.61 4.11
C GLU A 76 4.04 -16.30 2.93
N GLY A 77 3.71 -15.03 2.75
CA GLY A 77 2.88 -14.57 1.64
C GLY A 77 3.62 -14.34 0.33
N HIS A 78 4.93 -14.52 0.29
CA HIS A 78 5.78 -14.30 -0.88
C HIS A 78 5.62 -12.91 -1.50
N GLY A 79 5.38 -11.89 -0.67
CA GLY A 79 5.23 -10.51 -1.11
C GLY A 79 6.57 -9.88 -1.52
N ASN A 80 6.51 -9.02 -2.51
CA ASN A 80 7.64 -8.17 -2.85
C ASN A 80 7.63 -6.90 -2.01
N LEU A 81 8.81 -6.45 -1.60
CA LEU A 81 8.98 -5.14 -0.98
C LEU A 81 9.72 -4.24 -1.97
N TRP A 82 9.01 -3.26 -2.53
CA TRP A 82 9.53 -2.44 -3.62
C TRP A 82 10.13 -1.13 -3.11
N THR A 83 11.34 -0.86 -3.57
CA THR A 83 12.05 0.39 -3.30
C THR A 83 12.14 1.24 -4.57
N PRO A 84 12.21 2.59 -4.44
CA PRO A 84 12.48 3.45 -5.57
C PRO A 84 13.84 3.12 -6.19
N GLY A 85 13.91 3.15 -7.52
CA GLY A 85 15.17 2.99 -8.25
C GLY A 85 15.93 4.31 -8.41
N ALA A 86 17.12 4.24 -9.01
CA ALA A 86 17.93 5.41 -9.28
C ALA A 86 17.15 6.42 -10.16
N GLY A 87 17.25 7.71 -9.82
CA GLY A 87 16.56 8.78 -10.54
C GLY A 87 15.06 8.90 -10.24
N PHE A 88 14.55 8.15 -9.28
CA PHE A 88 13.12 8.17 -8.95
C PHE A 88 12.59 9.57 -8.60
N GLY A 89 13.35 10.35 -7.82
CA GLY A 89 12.92 11.68 -7.43
C GLY A 89 12.60 12.57 -8.61
N GLN A 90 13.44 12.56 -9.63
CA GLN A 90 13.23 13.34 -10.86
C GLN A 90 11.99 12.84 -11.62
N ARG A 91 11.78 11.53 -11.70
CA ARG A 91 10.59 10.97 -12.35
C ARG A 91 9.32 11.31 -11.59
N LEU A 92 9.35 11.24 -10.26
CA LEU A 92 8.22 11.65 -9.41
C LEU A 92 7.84 13.10 -9.65
N MET A 93 8.82 14.02 -9.64
CA MET A 93 8.56 15.44 -9.90
C MET A 93 8.00 15.68 -11.29
N ARG A 94 8.50 14.98 -12.29
CA ARG A 94 8.01 15.08 -13.67
C ARG A 94 6.57 14.63 -13.81
N TRP A 95 6.21 13.49 -13.22
CA TRP A 95 4.84 13.00 -13.20
C TRP A 95 3.90 13.92 -12.41
N ALA A 96 4.35 14.39 -11.25
CA ALA A 96 3.56 15.31 -10.43
C ALA A 96 3.25 16.62 -11.17
N ALA A 97 4.23 17.18 -11.87
CA ALA A 97 4.02 18.37 -12.69
C ALA A 97 3.07 18.11 -13.87
N SER A 98 3.28 17.02 -14.60
CA SER A 98 2.46 16.63 -15.74
C SER A 98 1.00 16.39 -15.37
N LEU A 99 0.75 15.72 -14.24
CA LEU A 99 -0.58 15.40 -13.74
C LEU A 99 -1.18 16.51 -12.88
N LYS A 100 -0.45 17.59 -12.65
CA LYS A 100 -0.88 18.74 -11.82
C LYS A 100 -1.29 18.32 -10.42
N ILE A 101 -0.49 17.45 -9.80
CA ILE A 101 -0.75 16.95 -8.46
C ILE A 101 -0.65 18.07 -7.44
N ARG A 102 -1.59 18.11 -6.50
CA ARG A 102 -1.63 19.08 -5.40
C ARG A 102 -1.73 18.37 -4.05
N GLY A 103 -1.03 18.90 -3.05
CA GLY A 103 -1.15 18.45 -1.67
C GLY A 103 -0.84 16.97 -1.49
N LYS A 104 -1.68 16.28 -0.75
CA LYS A 104 -1.46 14.89 -0.33
C LYS A 104 -1.47 13.88 -1.48
N GLY A 105 -1.97 14.24 -2.65
CA GLY A 105 -1.96 13.35 -3.81
C GLY A 105 -0.56 12.90 -4.22
N ILE A 106 0.48 13.65 -3.81
CA ILE A 106 1.87 13.26 -4.07
C ILE A 106 2.26 11.94 -3.40
N PHE A 107 1.68 11.64 -2.24
CA PHE A 107 1.99 10.39 -1.53
C PHE A 107 1.38 9.18 -2.25
N ASP A 108 0.16 9.31 -2.77
CA ASP A 108 -0.45 8.27 -3.60
C ASP A 108 0.33 8.05 -4.89
N LEU A 109 0.69 9.16 -5.54
CA LEU A 109 1.48 9.12 -6.78
C LEU A 109 2.82 8.41 -6.56
N GLN A 110 3.48 8.67 -5.43
CA GLN A 110 4.75 8.01 -5.07
C GLN A 110 4.57 6.50 -5.02
N ILE A 111 3.54 6.02 -4.35
CA ILE A 111 3.23 4.58 -4.25
C ILE A 111 2.93 4.01 -5.63
N ALA A 112 2.05 4.65 -6.39
CA ALA A 112 1.67 4.19 -7.71
C ALA A 112 2.87 4.14 -8.67
N LEU A 113 3.75 5.14 -8.62
CA LEU A 113 4.93 5.19 -9.49
C LEU A 113 5.96 4.11 -9.13
N ILE A 114 6.22 3.88 -7.84
CA ILE A 114 7.09 2.78 -7.41
C ILE A 114 6.52 1.45 -7.90
N ALA A 115 5.23 1.22 -7.68
CA ALA A 115 4.57 0.00 -8.12
C ALA A 115 4.66 -0.19 -9.64
N PHE A 116 4.39 0.87 -10.40
CA PHE A 116 4.49 0.87 -11.86
C PHE A 116 5.90 0.50 -12.33
N GLU A 117 6.91 1.09 -11.73
CA GLU A 117 8.31 0.84 -12.11
C GLU A 117 8.77 -0.59 -11.78
N HIS A 118 8.07 -1.28 -10.90
CA HIS A 118 8.29 -2.70 -10.59
C HIS A 118 7.33 -3.64 -11.33
N GLY A 119 6.55 -3.13 -12.28
CA GLY A 119 5.71 -3.94 -13.14
C GLY A 119 4.30 -4.21 -12.60
N ALA A 120 3.86 -3.52 -11.55
CA ALA A 120 2.49 -3.65 -11.08
C ALA A 120 1.51 -3.06 -12.10
N GLN A 121 0.39 -3.73 -12.26
CA GLN A 121 -0.68 -3.34 -13.18
C GLN A 121 -1.89 -2.78 -12.45
N GLU A 122 -2.00 -3.05 -11.17
CA GLU A 122 -3.10 -2.61 -10.30
C GLU A 122 -2.57 -2.13 -8.96
N VAL A 123 -3.23 -1.12 -8.41
CA VAL A 123 -3.16 -0.77 -6.98
C VAL A 123 -4.52 -1.10 -6.38
N TRP A 124 -4.53 -1.90 -5.33
CA TRP A 124 -5.73 -2.19 -4.56
C TRP A 124 -5.78 -1.25 -3.35
N THR A 125 -6.82 -0.46 -3.27
CA THR A 125 -7.05 0.53 -2.22
C THR A 125 -8.53 0.73 -1.97
N HIS A 126 -8.89 1.06 -0.73
CA HIS A 126 -10.27 1.47 -0.40
C HIS A 126 -10.44 2.99 -0.46
N ASP A 127 -9.45 3.72 -0.91
CA ASP A 127 -9.52 5.17 -1.09
C ASP A 127 -10.02 5.53 -2.49
N ARG A 128 -11.22 6.09 -2.57
CA ARG A 128 -11.84 6.53 -3.83
C ARG A 128 -11.07 7.66 -4.52
N HIS A 129 -10.27 8.38 -3.76
CA HIS A 129 -9.52 9.54 -4.26
C HIS A 129 -8.04 9.22 -4.54
N PHE A 130 -7.67 7.95 -4.52
CA PHE A 130 -6.30 7.53 -4.78
C PHE A 130 -5.82 8.01 -6.15
N VAL A 131 -4.66 8.71 -6.15
CA VAL A 131 -4.05 9.28 -7.35
C VAL A 131 -3.03 8.30 -7.90
N SER A 132 -3.26 7.82 -9.13
CA SER A 132 -2.37 6.86 -9.79
C SER A 132 -1.69 7.46 -11.01
N VAL A 133 -0.73 6.72 -11.57
CA VAL A 133 -0.10 7.02 -12.86
C VAL A 133 -0.85 6.30 -13.99
N PRO A 134 -0.81 6.83 -15.22
CA PRO A 134 -1.30 6.08 -16.38
C PRO A 134 -0.61 4.72 -16.50
N GLY A 135 -1.40 3.68 -16.76
CA GLY A 135 -0.90 2.30 -16.85
C GLY A 135 -1.07 1.46 -15.59
N VAL A 136 -1.46 2.08 -14.47
CA VAL A 136 -1.80 1.37 -13.24
C VAL A 136 -3.26 1.61 -12.89
N LYS A 137 -4.05 0.55 -12.89
CA LYS A 137 -5.47 0.62 -12.53
C LYS A 137 -5.62 0.72 -11.01
N VAL A 138 -6.55 1.53 -10.57
CA VAL A 138 -6.97 1.59 -9.17
C VAL A 138 -8.20 0.69 -9.00
N ARG A 139 -8.16 -0.18 -8.00
CA ARG A 139 -9.26 -1.09 -7.71
C ARG A 139 -9.55 -1.09 -6.22
N ASP A 140 -10.83 -0.99 -5.88
CA ASP A 140 -11.31 -1.21 -4.52
C ASP A 140 -11.76 -2.66 -4.38
N PRO A 141 -11.00 -3.50 -3.66
CA PRO A 141 -11.35 -4.90 -3.51
C PRO A 141 -12.45 -5.14 -2.45
N LEU A 142 -12.88 -4.09 -1.75
CA LEU A 142 -13.93 -4.15 -0.74
C LEU A 142 -15.33 -3.88 -1.32
N GLU A 143 -15.40 -3.45 -2.56
CA GLU A 143 -16.66 -3.22 -3.29
C GLU A 143 -17.03 -4.37 -4.22
#